data_4a36f3f37e4d68be183af3fdf78a345c
#
_entry.id   4a36f3f37e4d68be183af3fdf78a345c
#
_cell.length_a   1.000
_cell.length_b   1.000
_cell.length_c   1.000
_cell.angle_alpha   90.00
_cell.angle_beta   90.00
_cell.angle_gamma   90.00
#
_symmetry.space_group_name_H-M   'P 1'
#
loop_
_entity.id
_entity.type
_entity.pdbx_description
1 polymer ?
#
loop_
_entity_poly.entity_id
_entity_poly.type
_entity_poly.pdbx_seq_one_letter_code
_entity_poly.pdbx_strand_id
1 'polypeptide(L)'
;GHKYEYEGIPTFAPEHFCRVIQLNSMKRKQFVKGITQIAQEGAIQIFQEFSAGMSEIIVGVVGVLQFDVLKYRLENEYGCEIRLEALPYEYIRWVGDPSTDVTKLKRMNNVKAVKDMKGNPLLLFVNEWMIRMVLEDNEGLELLEFKKN
;
A
#
# COMPACT_ATOMS: atom_id res chain seq x y z
N GLY A 1 23.24 9.64 -8.37
CA GLY A 1 22.96 9.59 -8.57
C GLY A 1 22.52 9.41 -9.02
N HIS A 2 23.19 9.38 -8.80
CA HIS A 2 22.82 9.36 -9.08
C HIS A 2 22.01 9.02 -9.50
N LYS A 3 22.26 8.99 -9.52
CA LYS A 3 21.60 8.74 -9.70
C LYS A 3 20.58 8.46 -9.96
N TYR A 4 20.63 8.34 -9.86
CA TYR A 4 19.69 8.17 -9.85
C TYR A 4 18.87 7.67 -10.17
N GLU A 5 19.11 7.48 -10.21
CA GLU A 5 18.52 7.10 -10.20
C GLU A 5 17.57 6.76 -10.29
N TYR A 6 17.55 6.65 -10.56
CA TYR A 6 16.61 6.45 -10.45
C TYR A 6 15.89 6.05 -11.09
N GLU A 7 16.45 5.79 -10.76
CA GLU A 7 15.73 5.45 -11.37
C GLU A 7 14.52 5.37 -11.57
N GLY A 8 14.29 5.96 -11.97
CA GLY A 8 13.05 5.47 -12.26
C GLY A 8 11.91 6.25 -11.76
N ILE A 9 10.95 5.57 -11.26
CA ILE A 9 9.69 6.16 -10.84
C ILE A 9 9.85 6.82 -9.48
N PRO A 10 9.55 8.12 -9.35
CA PRO A 10 9.65 8.76 -8.05
C PRO A 10 8.69 8.12 -7.06
N THR A 11 9.17 7.92 -5.86
CA THR A 11 8.35 7.38 -4.79
C THR A 11 7.62 8.53 -4.12
N PHE A 12 6.30 8.47 -4.13
CA PHE A 12 5.48 9.46 -3.45
C PHE A 12 4.73 8.80 -2.29
N ALA A 13 4.31 9.59 -1.32
CA ALA A 13 3.50 9.09 -0.22
C ALA A 13 2.03 9.17 -0.65
N PRO A 14 1.34 8.04 -0.73
CA PRO A 14 -0.08 8.06 -1.06
C PRO A 14 -0.88 8.79 0.01
N GLU A 15 -1.98 9.41 -0.40
CA GLU A 15 -2.85 10.15 0.50
C GLU A 15 -4.24 9.53 0.62
N HIS A 16 -4.57 8.61 -0.27
CA HIS A 16 -5.88 7.94 -0.27
C HIS A 16 -5.66 6.46 -0.48
N PHE A 17 -6.46 5.65 0.20
CA PHE A 17 -6.30 4.19 0.17
C PHE A 17 -7.63 3.51 -0.03
N CYS A 18 -7.64 2.45 -0.84
CA CYS A 18 -8.80 1.58 -1.02
C CYS A 18 -8.35 0.14 -0.96
N ARG A 19 -9.22 -0.71 -0.40
CA ARG A 19 -9.05 -2.15 -0.55
C ARG A 19 -9.67 -2.54 -1.89
N VAL A 20 -8.96 -3.35 -2.66
CA VAL A 20 -9.45 -3.83 -3.94
C VAL A 20 -10.04 -5.22 -3.74
N ILE A 21 -11.32 -5.38 -4.05
CA ILE A 21 -11.99 -6.65 -3.91
C ILE A 21 -12.26 -7.20 -5.30
N GLN A 22 -11.69 -8.35 -5.57
CA GLN A 22 -11.87 -9.03 -6.84
C GLN A 22 -13.20 -9.76 -6.82
N LEU A 23 -14.05 -9.48 -7.82
CA LEU A 23 -15.39 -10.05 -7.85
C LEU A 23 -15.43 -11.42 -8.50
N ASN A 24 -14.44 -11.77 -9.31
CA ASN A 24 -14.39 -13.07 -9.97
C ASN A 24 -13.03 -13.72 -9.73
N SER A 25 -12.98 -14.68 -8.82
CA SER A 25 -11.73 -15.33 -8.46
C SER A 25 -11.11 -16.13 -9.60
N MET A 26 -11.89 -16.48 -10.62
CA MET A 26 -11.37 -17.19 -11.79
C MET A 26 -10.47 -16.29 -12.65
N LYS A 27 -10.54 -14.98 -12.46
CA LYS A 27 -9.72 -14.02 -13.20
C LYS A 27 -8.48 -13.61 -12.42
N ARG A 28 -8.03 -14.42 -11.47
CA ARG A 28 -6.94 -14.07 -10.60
C ARG A 28 -5.65 -13.72 -11.33
N LYS A 29 -5.29 -14.52 -12.33
CA LYS A 29 -4.07 -14.24 -13.08
C LYS A 29 -4.12 -12.91 -13.80
N GLN A 30 -5.25 -12.64 -14.44
CA GLN A 30 -5.45 -11.38 -15.15
C GLN A 30 -5.42 -10.21 -14.16
N PHE A 31 -6.02 -10.40 -13.00
CA PHE A 31 -6.05 -9.36 -11.96
C PHE A 31 -4.63 -9.02 -11.50
N VAL A 32 -3.85 -10.04 -11.12
CA VAL A 32 -2.49 -9.81 -10.63
C VAL A 32 -1.65 -9.16 -11.72
N LYS A 33 -1.74 -9.64 -12.96
CA LYS A 33 -1.00 -9.08 -14.06
C LYS A 33 -1.38 -7.62 -14.30
N GLY A 34 -2.68 -7.33 -14.29
CA GLY A 34 -3.15 -5.99 -14.57
C GLY A 34 -2.78 -4.98 -13.51
N ILE A 35 -3.02 -5.33 -12.25
CA ILE A 35 -2.75 -4.39 -11.18
C ILE A 35 -1.25 -4.15 -11.02
N THR A 36 -0.44 -5.18 -11.23
CA THR A 36 1.01 -5.05 -11.19
C THR A 36 1.51 -4.13 -12.30
N GLN A 37 0.96 -4.31 -13.51
CA GLN A 37 1.34 -3.47 -14.65
C GLN A 37 0.98 -2.00 -14.40
N ILE A 38 -0.21 -1.75 -13.88
CA ILE A 38 -0.65 -0.38 -13.62
C ILE A 38 0.23 0.25 -12.54
N ALA A 39 0.61 -0.53 -11.52
CA ALA A 39 1.50 -0.04 -10.48
C ALA A 39 2.88 0.32 -11.05
N GLN A 40 3.37 -0.47 -12.01
CA GLN A 40 4.67 -0.19 -12.62
C GLN A 40 4.67 1.10 -13.42
N GLU A 41 3.50 1.56 -13.84
CA GLU A 41 3.38 2.84 -14.53
C GLU A 41 3.45 4.03 -13.59
N GLY A 42 3.42 3.79 -12.28
CA GLY A 42 3.67 4.83 -11.30
C GLY A 42 2.45 5.58 -10.79
N ALA A 43 1.26 5.27 -11.30
CA ALA A 43 0.04 5.98 -10.90
C ALA A 43 -0.52 5.50 -9.56
N ILE A 44 -0.22 4.28 -9.19
CA ILE A 44 -0.71 3.69 -7.94
C ILE A 44 0.42 2.97 -7.23
N GLN A 45 0.23 2.72 -5.94
CA GLN A 45 1.11 1.84 -5.17
C GLN A 45 0.27 0.72 -4.59
N ILE A 46 0.84 -0.48 -4.57
CA ILE A 46 0.14 -1.68 -4.13
C ILE A 46 0.74 -2.16 -2.82
N PHE A 47 -0.14 -2.49 -1.87
CA PHE A 47 0.25 -3.03 -0.59
C PHE A 47 -0.56 -4.29 -0.31
N GLN A 48 0.05 -5.22 0.44
CA GLN A 48 -0.63 -6.44 0.86
C GLN A 48 -0.79 -6.42 2.37
N GLU A 49 -1.91 -6.89 2.87
CA GLU A 49 -2.07 -7.08 4.31
C GLU A 49 -1.20 -8.27 4.73
N PHE A 50 -0.62 -8.17 5.92
CA PHE A 50 0.32 -9.18 6.38
C PHE A 50 -0.25 -10.58 6.43
N SER A 51 -1.53 -10.72 6.70
CA SER A 51 -2.14 -12.04 6.87
C SER A 51 -2.95 -12.51 5.68
N ALA A 52 -3.15 -11.67 4.66
CA ALA A 52 -4.09 -11.97 3.58
C ALA A 52 -3.46 -12.39 2.27
N GLY A 53 -2.17 -12.12 2.09
CA GLY A 53 -1.48 -12.42 0.83
C GLY A 53 -2.05 -11.60 -0.32
N MET A 54 -1.96 -12.14 -1.54
CA MET A 54 -2.42 -11.41 -2.72
C MET A 54 -3.93 -11.43 -2.91
N SER A 55 -4.66 -12.13 -2.06
CA SER A 55 -6.12 -12.18 -2.20
C SER A 55 -6.76 -10.85 -1.83
N GLU A 56 -6.10 -10.06 -0.98
CA GLU A 56 -6.59 -8.74 -0.62
C GLU A 56 -5.47 -7.73 -0.77
N ILE A 57 -5.72 -6.78 -1.63
CA ILE A 57 -4.73 -5.77 -1.97
C ILE A 57 -5.27 -4.41 -1.57
N ILE A 58 -4.38 -3.59 -1.01
CA ILE A 58 -4.68 -2.19 -0.72
C ILE A 58 -3.92 -1.36 -1.74
N VAL A 59 -4.61 -0.41 -2.34
CA VAL A 59 -4.02 0.50 -3.32
C VAL A 59 -3.97 1.89 -2.73
N GLY A 60 -2.80 2.53 -2.82
CA GLY A 60 -2.61 3.91 -2.40
C GLY A 60 -2.37 4.81 -3.60
N VAL A 61 -2.99 5.99 -3.57
CA VAL A 61 -2.87 6.96 -4.66
C VAL A 61 -2.76 8.36 -4.08
N VAL A 62 -2.23 9.28 -4.89
CA VAL A 62 -2.19 10.69 -4.49
C VAL A 62 -3.52 11.37 -4.80
N GLY A 63 -4.08 11.12 -5.98
CA GLY A 63 -5.35 11.73 -6.38
C GLY A 63 -6.43 10.69 -6.53
N VAL A 64 -7.63 10.98 -6.03
CA VAL A 64 -8.73 9.99 -5.98
C VAL A 64 -9.18 9.53 -7.37
N LEU A 65 -8.95 10.34 -8.40
CA LEU A 65 -9.32 9.93 -9.76
C LEU A 65 -8.55 8.69 -10.22
N GLN A 66 -7.41 8.42 -9.62
CA GLN A 66 -6.64 7.23 -9.98
C GLN A 66 -7.37 5.95 -9.63
N PHE A 67 -8.28 5.99 -8.65
CA PHE A 67 -9.10 4.82 -8.36
C PHE A 67 -10.04 4.51 -9.51
N ASP A 68 -10.64 5.54 -10.13
CA ASP A 68 -11.51 5.34 -11.28
C ASP A 68 -10.74 4.79 -12.46
N VAL A 69 -9.53 5.31 -12.68
CA VAL A 69 -8.67 4.83 -13.76
C VAL A 69 -8.32 3.37 -13.55
N LEU A 70 -7.96 3.01 -12.31
CA LEU A 70 -7.62 1.62 -11.98
C LEU A 70 -8.79 0.68 -12.28
N LYS A 71 -9.97 1.04 -11.81
CA LYS A 71 -11.16 0.21 -12.01
C LYS A 71 -11.46 0.06 -13.50
N TYR A 72 -11.45 1.17 -14.23
CA TYR A 72 -11.74 1.16 -15.66
C TYR A 72 -10.76 0.24 -16.41
N ARG A 73 -9.46 0.39 -16.11
CA ARG A 73 -8.46 -0.39 -16.82
C ARG A 73 -8.53 -1.88 -16.49
N LEU A 74 -8.73 -2.21 -15.21
CA LEU A 74 -8.85 -3.63 -14.85
C LEU A 74 -10.05 -4.26 -15.52
N GLU A 75 -11.18 -3.55 -15.60
CA GLU A 75 -12.38 -4.09 -16.21
C GLU A 75 -12.28 -4.17 -17.74
N ASN A 76 -11.70 -3.16 -18.37
CA ASN A 76 -11.71 -3.05 -19.82
C ASN A 76 -10.47 -3.60 -20.51
N GLU A 77 -9.31 -3.57 -19.86
CA GLU A 77 -8.09 -4.07 -20.48
C GLU A 77 -7.75 -5.49 -20.03
N TYR A 78 -8.18 -5.88 -18.84
CA TYR A 78 -7.82 -7.17 -18.27
C TYR A 78 -9.04 -8.06 -17.98
N GLY A 79 -10.24 -7.55 -18.19
CA GLY A 79 -11.46 -8.33 -17.99
C GLY A 79 -11.75 -8.67 -16.55
N CYS A 80 -11.24 -7.87 -15.60
CA CYS A 80 -11.38 -8.15 -14.17
C CYS A 80 -12.30 -7.16 -13.51
N GLU A 81 -13.45 -7.62 -13.05
CA GLU A 81 -14.37 -6.77 -12.30
C GLU A 81 -13.91 -6.69 -10.85
N ILE A 82 -13.90 -5.48 -10.31
CA ILE A 82 -13.48 -5.26 -8.94
C ILE A 82 -14.45 -4.33 -8.23
N ARG A 83 -14.37 -4.36 -6.90
CA ARG A 83 -15.05 -3.38 -6.06
C ARG A 83 -13.96 -2.69 -5.22
N LEU A 84 -14.10 -1.38 -5.07
CA LEU A 84 -13.16 -0.60 -4.27
C LEU A 84 -13.84 -0.20 -2.97
N GLU A 85 -13.17 -0.48 -1.85
CA GLU A 85 -13.63 -0.07 -0.53
C GLU A 85 -12.70 1.00 0.00
N ALA A 86 -13.24 2.20 0.22
CA ALA A 86 -12.44 3.30 0.76
C ALA A 86 -12.00 2.96 2.18
N LEU A 87 -10.74 3.26 2.47
CA LEU A 87 -10.16 3.06 3.79
C LEU A 87 -9.90 4.42 4.42
N PRO A 88 -9.96 4.51 5.77
CA PRO A 88 -9.85 5.81 6.43
C PRO A 88 -8.42 6.30 6.62
N TYR A 89 -7.44 5.60 6.11
CA TYR A 89 -6.04 5.95 6.34
C TYR A 89 -5.64 7.13 5.46
N GLU A 90 -4.84 8.04 6.03
CA GLU A 90 -4.36 9.21 5.30
C GLU A 90 -2.86 9.36 5.39
N TYR A 91 -2.19 8.58 6.22
CA TYR A 91 -0.75 8.67 6.43
C TYR A 91 -0.11 7.31 6.28
N ILE A 92 1.05 7.29 5.67
CA ILE A 92 1.83 6.07 5.50
C ILE A 92 3.23 6.31 6.07
N ARG A 93 3.75 5.29 6.76
CA ARG A 93 5.12 5.35 7.26
C ARG A 93 5.81 4.02 6.98
N TRP A 94 7.05 4.12 6.52
CA TRP A 94 7.87 2.94 6.26
C TRP A 94 8.55 2.55 7.56
N VAL A 95 8.62 1.24 7.82
CA VAL A 95 9.34 0.76 8.99
C VAL A 95 10.83 0.76 8.64
N GLY A 96 11.62 1.49 9.45
CA GLY A 96 13.03 1.69 9.14
C GLY A 96 13.86 0.41 9.21
N ASP A 97 13.52 -0.48 10.14
CA ASP A 97 14.19 -1.78 10.25
C ASP A 97 13.29 -2.86 9.67
N PRO A 98 13.62 -3.38 8.47
CA PRO A 98 12.75 -4.37 7.82
C PRO A 98 12.65 -5.69 8.57
N SER A 99 13.50 -5.93 9.57
CA SER A 99 13.38 -7.14 10.38
C SER A 99 12.35 -7.00 11.50
N THR A 100 11.78 -5.81 11.68
CA THR A 100 10.76 -5.59 12.71
C THR A 100 9.51 -6.42 12.43
N ASP A 101 9.05 -7.12 13.47
CA ASP A 101 7.80 -7.89 13.35
C ASP A 101 6.63 -6.97 13.67
N VAL A 102 6.03 -6.40 12.63
CA VAL A 102 4.96 -5.42 12.81
C VAL A 102 3.69 -6.05 13.37
N THR A 103 3.57 -7.37 13.32
CA THR A 103 2.39 -8.04 13.89
C THR A 103 2.42 -8.06 15.41
N LYS A 104 3.56 -7.74 16.00
CA LYS A 104 3.73 -7.73 17.46
C LYS A 104 3.79 -6.35 18.06
N LEU A 105 3.59 -5.31 17.27
CA LEU A 105 3.63 -3.94 17.77
C LEU A 105 2.43 -3.65 18.65
N LYS A 106 2.63 -2.72 19.59
CA LYS A 106 1.57 -2.30 20.51
C LYS A 106 0.81 -1.12 19.93
N ARG A 107 -0.42 -0.94 20.40
CA ARG A 107 -1.30 0.17 20.03
C ARG A 107 -1.58 0.23 18.53
N MET A 108 -1.93 -0.93 17.98
CA MET A 108 -2.23 -1.03 16.57
C MET A 108 -3.72 -0.90 16.25
N ASN A 109 -4.51 -0.42 17.20
CA ASN A 109 -5.93 -0.14 16.94
C ASN A 109 -6.02 0.98 15.91
N ASN A 110 -6.76 0.76 14.84
CA ASN A 110 -6.92 1.71 13.74
C ASN A 110 -5.60 2.00 13.01
N VAL A 111 -4.65 1.08 13.13
CA VAL A 111 -3.39 1.12 12.37
C VAL A 111 -3.30 -0.17 11.58
N LYS A 112 -3.02 -0.07 10.29
CA LYS A 112 -2.95 -1.25 9.43
C LYS A 112 -1.50 -1.55 9.10
N ALA A 113 -1.07 -2.76 9.38
CA ALA A 113 0.26 -3.23 8.98
C ALA A 113 0.17 -3.87 7.61
N VAL A 114 0.97 -3.39 6.70
CA VAL A 114 1.00 -3.89 5.32
C VAL A 114 2.44 -4.04 4.86
N LYS A 115 2.63 -4.65 3.71
CA LYS A 115 3.94 -4.73 3.08
C LYS A 115 3.78 -4.36 1.61
N ASP A 116 4.85 -3.82 1.04
CA ASP A 116 4.85 -3.52 -0.38
C ASP A 116 5.16 -4.79 -1.18
N MET A 117 5.25 -4.64 -2.50
CA MET A 117 5.46 -5.80 -3.38
C MET A 117 6.85 -6.41 -3.22
N LYS A 118 7.77 -5.69 -2.58
CA LYS A 118 9.12 -6.20 -2.30
C LYS A 118 9.25 -6.78 -0.90
N GLY A 119 8.15 -6.77 -0.14
CA GLY A 119 8.14 -7.31 1.21
C GLY A 119 8.53 -6.35 2.31
N ASN A 120 8.70 -5.07 1.98
CA ASN A 120 9.03 -4.07 2.99
C ASN A 120 7.82 -3.73 3.84
N PRO A 121 7.96 -3.72 5.18
CA PRO A 121 6.81 -3.41 6.04
C PRO A 121 6.50 -1.93 6.09
N LEU A 122 5.20 -1.64 6.16
CA LEU A 122 4.70 -0.28 6.28
C LEU A 122 3.53 -0.26 7.23
N LEU A 123 3.25 0.93 7.76
CA LEU A 123 2.07 1.12 8.61
C LEU A 123 1.21 2.24 8.02
N LEU A 124 -0.10 2.03 8.02
CA LEU A 124 -1.07 3.01 7.58
C LEU A 124 -1.79 3.57 8.80
N PHE A 125 -1.90 4.89 8.87
CA PHE A 125 -2.45 5.58 10.03
C PHE A 125 -3.60 6.49 9.62
N VAL A 126 -4.56 6.63 10.52
CA VAL A 126 -5.70 7.51 10.30
C VAL A 126 -5.32 8.98 10.50
N ASN A 127 -4.44 9.26 11.46
CA ASN A 127 -4.01 10.63 11.74
C ASN A 127 -2.59 10.63 12.34
N GLU A 128 -2.02 11.82 12.43
CA GLU A 128 -0.65 11.96 12.93
C GLU A 128 -0.51 11.64 14.41
N TRP A 129 -1.56 11.86 15.18
CA TRP A 129 -1.53 11.55 16.60
C TRP A 129 -1.25 10.06 16.83
N MET A 130 -1.87 9.20 16.02
CA MET A 130 -1.64 7.76 16.13
C MET A 130 -0.20 7.39 15.81
N ILE A 131 0.45 8.12 14.89
CA ILE A 131 1.85 7.86 14.60
C ILE A 131 2.69 8.08 15.86
N ARG A 132 2.44 9.19 16.55
CA ARG A 132 3.17 9.49 17.78
C ARG A 132 2.91 8.44 18.85
N MET A 133 1.65 8.01 18.98
CA MET A 133 1.31 7.03 20.02
C MET A 133 1.98 5.67 19.76
N VAL A 134 2.00 5.25 18.51
CA VAL A 134 2.66 3.98 18.18
C VAL A 134 4.15 4.07 18.48
N LEU A 135 4.78 5.20 18.15
CA LEU A 135 6.20 5.38 18.44
C LEU A 135 6.48 5.40 19.94
N GLU A 136 5.60 6.04 20.73
CA GLU A 136 5.78 6.07 22.18
C GLU A 136 5.65 4.70 22.82
N ASP A 137 4.73 3.90 22.32
CA ASP A 137 4.44 2.61 22.92
C ASP A 137 5.30 1.46 22.41
N ASN A 138 6.13 1.72 21.40
CA ASN A 138 7.01 0.70 20.82
C ASN A 138 8.44 1.22 20.77
N GLU A 139 9.12 1.09 21.91
CA GLU A 139 10.49 1.58 22.02
C GLU A 139 11.37 0.91 20.97
N GLY A 140 12.22 1.70 20.34
CA GLY A 140 13.13 1.20 19.31
C GLY A 140 12.53 1.15 17.90
N LEU A 141 11.23 1.40 17.77
CA LEU A 141 10.62 1.42 16.47
C LEU A 141 11.01 2.69 15.73
N GLU A 142 11.44 2.53 14.47
CA GLU A 142 11.77 3.65 13.60
C GLU A 142 10.77 3.71 12.45
N LEU A 143 10.16 4.88 12.25
CA LEU A 143 9.21 5.09 11.15
C LEU A 143 9.72 6.21 10.26
N LEU A 144 9.66 6.00 8.95
CA LEU A 144 10.19 6.92 7.96
C LEU A 144 9.07 7.39 7.05
N GLU A 145 9.16 8.66 6.62
CA GLU A 145 8.18 9.20 5.67
C GLU A 145 8.45 8.76 4.24
N PHE A 146 9.66 8.31 3.98
CA PHE A 146 10.06 7.89 2.64
C PHE A 146 10.68 6.51 2.71
N LYS A 147 10.55 5.79 1.59
CA LYS A 147 11.15 4.47 1.50
C LYS A 147 12.67 4.60 1.56
N LYS A 148 13.27 3.76 2.41
CA LYS A 148 14.71 3.70 2.53
C LYS A 148 15.27 2.80 1.43
N ASN A 149 16.30 3.31 0.75
CA ASN A 149 16.97 2.54 -0.30
C ASN A 149 18.07 1.66 0.28
#